data_bccf2dc5bfcf1d03494c4df5df064647
#
_entry.id   bccf2dc5bfcf1d03494c4df5df064647
#
_cell.length_a   1.000
_cell.length_b   1.000
_cell.length_c   1.000
_cell.angle_alpha   90.00
_cell.angle_beta   90.00
_cell.angle_gamma   90.00
#
_symmetry.space_group_name_H-M   'P 1'
#
loop_
_entity.id
_entity.type
_entity.pdbx_description
1 polymer ?
#
loop_
_entity_poly.entity_id
_entity_poly.type
_entity_poly.pdbx_seq_one_letter_code
_entity_poly.pdbx_strand_id
1 'polypeptide(L)'
;MLLDFELFDSILPVAESSPRGRMHFDLRTSISEPGWVDSSQRMLNVLTPGTVIPVHRHPDTSETVIVLRGAVEEVFFDSCGAVTERHVLRYGGPCPGIQVPRGVYHTCRCLEPGSVIFEAKDRPYNPEKTEDYL
;
A
#
# COMPACT_ATOMS: atom_id res chain seq x y z
N MET A 1 1.99 -20.26 -3.75
CA MET A 1 2.83 -19.09 -4.10
C MET A 1 3.54 -18.63 -2.84
N LEU A 2 4.84 -18.38 -2.95
CA LEU A 2 5.62 -17.82 -1.85
C LEU A 2 5.69 -16.29 -2.03
N LEU A 3 5.53 -15.57 -0.93
CA LEU A 3 5.72 -14.12 -0.89
C LEU A 3 7.15 -13.85 -0.43
N ASP A 4 8.10 -14.05 -1.33
CA ASP A 4 9.52 -14.00 -1.06
C ASP A 4 10.24 -12.93 -1.90
N PHE A 5 11.51 -12.75 -1.65
CA PHE A 5 12.31 -11.74 -2.36
C PHE A 5 12.44 -12.05 -3.86
N GLU A 6 12.40 -13.33 -4.25
CA GLU A 6 12.39 -13.71 -5.67
C GLU A 6 11.13 -13.16 -6.37
N LEU A 7 9.97 -13.31 -5.75
CA LEU A 7 8.73 -12.71 -6.26
C LEU A 7 8.86 -11.18 -6.34
N PHE A 8 9.35 -10.54 -5.28
CA PHE A 8 9.48 -9.08 -5.23
C PHE A 8 10.41 -8.58 -6.34
N ASP A 9 11.52 -9.27 -6.56
CA ASP A 9 12.50 -8.92 -7.58
C ASP A 9 11.96 -9.12 -9.00
N SER A 10 10.99 -10.01 -9.19
CA SER A 10 10.31 -10.18 -10.48
C SER A 10 9.37 -9.03 -10.80
N ILE A 11 8.84 -8.35 -9.78
CA ILE A 11 7.90 -7.22 -9.95
C ILE A 11 8.66 -5.90 -10.05
N LEU A 12 9.82 -5.77 -9.42
CA LEU A 12 10.57 -4.53 -9.33
C LEU A 12 10.87 -3.86 -10.69
N PRO A 13 11.30 -4.56 -11.75
CA PRO A 13 11.54 -3.92 -13.05
C PRO A 13 10.27 -3.29 -13.64
N VAL A 14 9.10 -3.87 -13.37
CA VAL A 14 7.82 -3.30 -13.81
C VAL A 14 7.52 -2.01 -13.05
N ALA A 15 7.78 -2.00 -11.74
CA ALA A 15 7.63 -0.78 -10.92
C ALA A 15 8.58 0.33 -11.39
N GLU A 16 9.85 -0.02 -11.67
CA GLU A 16 10.86 0.93 -12.13
C GLU A 16 10.52 1.56 -13.48
N SER A 17 9.88 0.82 -14.39
CA SER A 17 9.46 1.33 -15.70
C SER A 17 8.06 1.94 -15.69
N SER A 18 7.33 1.86 -14.58
CA SER A 18 6.00 2.45 -14.45
C SER A 18 6.10 3.98 -14.33
N PRO A 19 5.24 4.75 -15.01
CA PRO A 19 5.17 6.20 -14.79
C PRO A 19 4.85 6.60 -13.35
N ARG A 20 4.21 5.70 -12.59
CA ARG A 20 3.85 5.91 -11.19
C ARG A 20 4.98 5.53 -10.23
N GLY A 21 6.05 4.90 -10.71
CA GLY A 21 7.17 4.43 -9.90
C GLY A 21 6.82 3.27 -8.97
N ARG A 22 5.69 2.59 -9.19
CA ARG A 22 5.25 1.47 -8.38
C ARG A 22 4.45 0.46 -9.18
N MET A 23 4.36 -0.77 -8.65
CA MET A 23 3.54 -1.82 -9.25
C MET A 23 2.87 -2.63 -8.14
N HIS A 24 1.56 -2.75 -8.21
CA HIS A 24 0.80 -3.61 -7.32
C HIS A 24 0.74 -5.04 -7.86
N PHE A 25 0.56 -5.99 -6.96
CA PHE A 25 0.35 -7.41 -7.27
C PHE A 25 -0.81 -7.92 -6.42
N ASP A 26 -1.93 -8.25 -7.08
CA ASP A 26 -3.15 -8.68 -6.41
C ASP A 26 -3.01 -10.14 -5.95
N LEU A 27 -3.14 -10.38 -4.65
CA LEU A 27 -3.04 -11.72 -4.08
C LEU A 27 -4.34 -12.53 -4.23
N ARG A 28 -5.42 -11.90 -4.69
CA ARG A 28 -6.69 -12.59 -4.91
C ARG A 28 -6.76 -13.32 -6.25
N THR A 29 -5.80 -13.11 -7.13
CA THR A 29 -5.83 -13.65 -8.50
C THR A 29 -5.83 -15.17 -8.56
N SER A 30 -5.36 -15.84 -7.50
CA SER A 30 -5.30 -17.29 -7.42
C SER A 30 -6.61 -17.94 -7.01
N ILE A 31 -7.64 -17.15 -6.70
CA ILE A 31 -8.88 -17.65 -6.15
C ILE A 31 -9.97 -17.54 -7.22
N SER A 32 -10.20 -18.65 -7.92
CA SER A 32 -11.15 -18.71 -9.02
C SER A 32 -12.11 -19.89 -8.88
N GLU A 33 -12.52 -20.22 -7.65
CA GLU A 33 -13.51 -21.26 -7.47
C GLU A 33 -14.89 -20.75 -7.87
N PRO A 34 -15.69 -21.55 -8.63
CA PRO A 34 -17.04 -21.17 -9.00
C PRO A 34 -17.90 -20.87 -7.76
N GLY A 35 -18.58 -19.71 -7.77
CA GLY A 35 -19.44 -19.28 -6.69
C GLY A 35 -18.75 -18.64 -5.51
N TRP A 36 -17.41 -18.52 -5.53
CA TRP A 36 -16.65 -17.85 -4.47
C TRP A 36 -16.18 -16.47 -4.93
N VAL A 37 -16.41 -15.45 -4.10
CA VAL A 37 -16.00 -14.08 -4.36
C VAL A 37 -15.17 -13.59 -3.18
N ASP A 38 -13.93 -13.19 -3.45
CA ASP A 38 -13.11 -12.50 -2.45
C ASP A 38 -13.45 -11.03 -2.46
N SER A 39 -14.14 -10.57 -1.42
CA SER A 39 -14.55 -9.19 -1.27
C SER A 39 -13.50 -8.32 -0.56
N SER A 40 -12.37 -8.88 -0.17
CA SER A 40 -11.27 -8.12 0.43
C SER A 40 -10.38 -7.50 -0.64
N GLN A 41 -9.52 -6.59 -0.22
CA GLN A 41 -8.33 -6.21 -0.99
C GLN A 41 -7.12 -6.73 -0.22
N ARG A 42 -6.29 -7.52 -0.89
CA ARG A 42 -5.02 -8.02 -0.35
C ARG A 42 -4.00 -7.97 -1.47
N MET A 43 -3.02 -7.10 -1.33
CA MET A 43 -2.05 -6.93 -2.40
C MET A 43 -0.66 -6.59 -1.87
N LEU A 44 0.33 -6.90 -2.69
CA LEU A 44 1.67 -6.35 -2.56
C LEU A 44 1.77 -5.07 -3.38
N ASN A 45 2.61 -4.16 -2.95
CA ASN A 45 2.95 -2.99 -3.73
C ASN A 45 4.48 -2.83 -3.69
N VAL A 46 5.11 -2.90 -4.85
CA VAL A 46 6.55 -2.71 -4.98
C VAL A 46 6.80 -1.27 -5.35
N LEU A 47 7.62 -0.60 -4.56
CA LEU A 47 7.80 0.85 -4.60
C LEU A 47 9.21 1.22 -4.99
N THR A 48 9.34 2.36 -5.66
CA THR A 48 10.62 3.02 -5.92
C THR A 48 10.64 4.40 -5.26
N PRO A 49 11.80 5.03 -5.07
CA PRO A 49 11.86 6.40 -4.51
C PRO A 49 11.10 7.43 -5.34
N GLY A 50 10.85 7.16 -6.63
CA GLY A 50 10.05 8.03 -7.49
C GLY A 50 8.54 7.86 -7.35
N THR A 51 8.08 6.94 -6.50
CA THR A 51 6.65 6.73 -6.26
C THR A 51 6.00 7.99 -5.71
N VAL A 52 4.91 8.41 -6.35
CA VAL A 52 4.06 9.50 -5.86
C VAL A 52 2.67 8.93 -5.61
N ILE A 53 2.26 8.93 -4.34
CA ILE A 53 0.91 8.52 -3.94
C ILE A 53 0.18 9.78 -3.50
N PRO A 54 -0.93 10.17 -4.17
CA PRO A 54 -1.72 11.32 -3.72
C PRO A 54 -2.20 11.13 -2.29
N VAL A 55 -2.31 12.24 -1.56
CA VAL A 55 -2.96 12.22 -0.24
C VAL A 55 -4.43 11.86 -0.45
N HIS A 56 -4.88 10.80 0.19
CA HIS A 56 -6.23 10.27 0.00
C HIS A 56 -6.75 9.62 1.28
N ARG A 57 -8.03 9.30 1.29
CA ARG A 57 -8.66 8.52 2.37
C ARG A 57 -9.61 7.49 1.79
N HIS A 58 -9.90 6.47 2.61
CA HIS A 58 -10.91 5.47 2.33
C HIS A 58 -12.06 5.65 3.33
N PRO A 59 -13.20 6.22 2.91
CA PRO A 59 -14.29 6.52 3.86
C PRO A 59 -14.98 5.28 4.42
N ASP A 60 -14.88 4.14 3.76
CA ASP A 60 -15.65 2.94 4.06
C ASP A 60 -14.82 1.78 4.62
N THR A 61 -13.51 1.92 4.72
CA THR A 61 -12.65 0.85 5.24
C THR A 61 -11.40 1.39 5.92
N SER A 62 -10.89 0.66 6.91
CA SER A 62 -9.54 0.84 7.39
C SER A 62 -8.55 0.11 6.49
N GLU A 63 -7.26 0.37 6.66
CA GLU A 63 -6.21 -0.24 5.87
C GLU A 63 -5.09 -0.73 6.76
N THR A 64 -4.64 -1.97 6.55
CA THR A 64 -3.46 -2.52 7.20
C THR A 64 -2.30 -2.46 6.22
N VAL A 65 -1.18 -1.88 6.65
CA VAL A 65 0.06 -1.78 5.85
C VAL A 65 1.18 -2.42 6.64
N ILE A 66 1.87 -3.38 6.02
CA ILE A 66 3.01 -4.07 6.63
C ILE A 66 4.18 -4.07 5.64
N VAL A 67 5.37 -3.67 6.10
CA VAL A 67 6.56 -3.64 5.26
C VAL A 67 7.20 -5.03 5.24
N LEU A 68 7.32 -5.60 4.04
CA LEU A 68 7.92 -6.90 3.80
C LEU A 68 9.38 -6.80 3.34
N ARG A 69 9.80 -5.63 2.84
CA ARG A 69 11.18 -5.33 2.46
C ARG A 69 11.37 -3.83 2.44
N GLY A 70 12.54 -3.36 2.89
CA GLY A 70 12.91 -1.94 2.85
C GLY A 70 12.23 -1.10 3.90
N ALA A 71 11.89 0.13 3.54
CA ALA A 71 11.31 1.10 4.46
C ALA A 71 10.43 2.11 3.72
N VAL A 72 9.36 2.51 4.41
CA VAL A 72 8.44 3.56 3.93
C VAL A 72 8.11 4.51 5.08
N GLU A 73 7.62 5.70 4.74
CA GLU A 73 7.06 6.63 5.70
C GLU A 73 5.56 6.78 5.42
N GLU A 74 4.72 6.45 6.41
CA GLU A 74 3.30 6.76 6.38
C GLU A 74 3.07 8.12 7.00
N VAL A 75 2.30 8.97 6.33
CA VAL A 75 2.02 10.34 6.77
C VAL A 75 0.51 10.53 6.83
N PHE A 76 0.01 10.96 7.98
CA PHE A 76 -1.41 11.27 8.18
C PHE A 76 -1.64 12.78 8.17
N PHE A 77 -2.81 13.17 7.69
CA PHE A 77 -3.20 14.57 7.56
C PHE A 77 -4.60 14.78 8.17
N ASP A 78 -4.84 15.99 8.66
CA ASP A 78 -6.20 16.41 9.02
C ASP A 78 -6.98 16.90 7.78
N SER A 79 -8.22 17.30 7.99
CA SER A 79 -9.09 17.79 6.91
C SER A 79 -8.65 19.13 6.33
N CYS A 80 -7.74 19.84 6.99
CA CYS A 80 -7.16 21.10 6.51
C CYS A 80 -5.84 20.89 5.76
N GLY A 81 -5.38 19.65 5.65
CA GLY A 81 -4.12 19.31 4.97
C GLY A 81 -2.88 19.42 5.84
N ALA A 82 -3.03 19.63 7.14
CA ALA A 82 -1.90 19.68 8.07
C ALA A 82 -1.49 18.25 8.45
N VAL A 83 -0.18 18.02 8.51
CA VAL A 83 0.37 16.74 8.96
C VAL A 83 0.07 16.56 10.45
N THR A 84 -0.54 15.42 10.80
CA THR A 84 -0.85 15.05 12.19
C THR A 84 0.08 13.99 12.72
N GLU A 85 0.56 13.07 11.87
CA GLU A 85 1.44 11.98 12.27
C GLU A 85 2.39 11.63 11.13
N ARG A 86 3.61 11.21 11.51
CA ARG A 86 4.59 10.60 10.58
C ARG A 86 5.16 9.36 11.23
N HIS A 87 5.18 8.26 10.50
CA HIS A 87 5.69 6.99 11.00
C HIS A 87 6.59 6.35 9.95
N VAL A 88 7.82 6.04 10.34
CA VAL A 88 8.73 5.23 9.52
C VAL A 88 8.47 3.76 9.83
N LEU A 89 8.11 3.02 8.81
CA LEU A 89 7.89 1.57 8.88
C LEU A 89 9.06 0.89 8.19
N ARG A 90 9.66 -0.10 8.85
CA ARG A 90 10.88 -0.75 8.34
C ARG A 90 10.82 -2.26 8.55
N TYR A 91 11.15 -3.00 7.50
CA TYR A 91 11.34 -4.44 7.59
C TYR A 91 12.48 -4.76 8.57
N GLY A 92 12.21 -5.66 9.51
CA GLY A 92 13.19 -6.05 10.51
C GLY A 92 13.42 -5.03 11.64
N GLY A 93 12.72 -3.90 11.58
CA GLY A 93 12.80 -2.90 12.63
C GLY A 93 11.72 -3.08 13.70
N PRO A 94 11.68 -2.19 14.71
CA PRO A 94 10.71 -2.29 15.81
C PRO A 94 9.27 -1.96 15.40
N CYS A 95 9.08 -1.28 14.25
CA CYS A 95 7.76 -0.92 13.75
C CYS A 95 7.65 -1.29 12.26
N PRO A 96 7.23 -2.52 11.93
CA PRO A 96 7.10 -2.94 10.54
C PRO A 96 5.76 -2.59 9.90
N GLY A 97 4.75 -2.15 10.66
CA GLY A 97 3.43 -1.94 10.11
C GLY A 97 2.60 -0.88 10.82
N ILE A 98 1.48 -0.53 10.21
CA ILE A 98 0.55 0.47 10.73
C ILE A 98 -0.88 0.11 10.34
N GLN A 99 -1.82 0.50 11.17
CA GLN A 99 -3.24 0.48 10.86
C GLN A 99 -3.69 1.90 10.56
N VAL A 100 -4.14 2.12 9.32
CA VAL A 100 -4.71 3.41 8.89
C VAL A 100 -6.20 3.38 9.20
N PRO A 101 -6.70 4.24 10.09
CA PRO A 101 -8.13 4.26 10.43
C PRO A 101 -8.98 4.68 9.22
N ARG A 102 -10.22 4.21 9.21
CA ARG A 102 -11.19 4.62 8.20
C ARG A 102 -11.32 6.15 8.19
N GLY A 103 -11.29 6.74 7.00
CA GLY A 103 -11.52 8.17 6.80
C GLY A 103 -10.32 9.06 7.05
N VAL A 104 -9.17 8.52 7.44
CA VAL A 104 -7.96 9.32 7.67
C VAL A 104 -7.25 9.60 6.35
N TYR A 105 -7.01 10.87 6.05
CA TYR A 105 -6.17 11.25 4.90
C TYR A 105 -4.73 10.82 5.15
N HIS A 106 -4.13 10.17 4.17
CA HIS A 106 -2.78 9.65 4.30
C HIS A 106 -2.06 9.53 2.95
N THR A 107 -0.76 9.39 3.02
CA THR A 107 0.10 9.01 1.90
C THR A 107 1.25 8.14 2.41
N CYS A 108 1.92 7.47 1.50
CA CYS A 108 3.06 6.61 1.78
C CYS A 108 4.22 7.04 0.90
N ARG A 109 5.41 7.21 1.48
CA ARG A 109 6.64 7.55 0.78
C ARG A 109 7.62 6.39 0.83
N CYS A 110 8.18 6.05 -0.32
CA CYS A 110 9.25 5.05 -0.39
C CYS A 110 10.57 5.67 0.06
N LEU A 111 11.20 5.05 1.09
CA LEU A 111 12.48 5.52 1.63
C LEU A 111 13.67 4.75 1.08
N GLU A 112 13.47 3.48 0.67
CA GLU A 112 14.54 2.64 0.13
C GLU A 112 14.10 2.04 -1.20
N PRO A 113 14.99 2.01 -2.22
CA PRO A 113 14.64 1.41 -3.50
C PRO A 113 14.19 -0.05 -3.36
N GLY A 114 13.12 -0.41 -4.06
CA GLY A 114 12.60 -1.77 -4.05
C GLY A 114 11.89 -2.16 -2.77
N SER A 115 11.41 -1.19 -2.00
CA SER A 115 10.56 -1.47 -0.82
C SER A 115 9.29 -2.17 -1.26
N VAL A 116 8.83 -3.09 -0.41
CA VAL A 116 7.60 -3.85 -0.65
C VAL A 116 6.71 -3.73 0.57
N ILE A 117 5.47 -3.35 0.34
CA ILE A 117 4.43 -3.31 1.37
C ILE A 117 3.32 -4.29 1.02
N PHE A 118 2.73 -4.88 2.06
CA PHE A 118 1.47 -5.61 1.98
C PHE A 118 0.37 -4.69 2.47
N GLU A 119 -0.70 -4.59 1.67
CA GLU A 119 -1.86 -3.76 1.97
C GLU A 119 -3.10 -4.63 2.02
N ALA A 120 -3.90 -4.48 3.07
CA ALA A 120 -5.16 -5.19 3.23
C ALA A 120 -6.29 -4.23 3.61
N LYS A 121 -7.42 -4.37 2.94
CA LYS A 121 -8.68 -3.66 3.21
C LYS A 121 -9.85 -4.64 3.17
N ASP A 122 -10.95 -4.26 3.80
CA ASP A 122 -12.14 -5.11 3.88
C ASP A 122 -12.86 -5.28 2.55
N ARG A 123 -12.59 -4.40 1.59
CA ARG A 123 -13.30 -4.33 0.30
C ARG A 123 -12.32 -4.14 -0.84
N PRO A 124 -12.68 -4.56 -2.07
CA PRO A 124 -11.87 -4.27 -3.26
C PRO A 124 -11.67 -2.76 -3.44
N TYR A 125 -10.58 -2.38 -4.09
CA TYR A 125 -10.35 -0.99 -4.45
C TYR A 125 -11.54 -0.45 -5.23
N ASN A 126 -12.06 0.69 -4.79
CA ASN A 126 -13.15 1.36 -5.45
C ASN A 126 -12.79 2.85 -5.55
N PRO A 127 -12.50 3.35 -6.76
CA PRO A 127 -12.13 4.75 -6.94
C PRO A 127 -13.27 5.72 -6.56
N GLU A 128 -14.52 5.29 -6.64
CA GLU A 128 -15.67 6.11 -6.23
C GLU A 128 -15.74 6.29 -4.71
N LYS A 129 -15.09 5.39 -3.96
CA LYS A 129 -15.03 5.43 -2.50
C LYS A 129 -13.67 5.90 -1.97
N THR A 130 -12.75 6.24 -2.86
CA THR A 130 -11.46 6.82 -2.50
C THR A 130 -11.53 8.32 -2.76
N GLU A 131 -11.25 9.11 -1.76
CA GLU A 131 -11.31 10.58 -1.85
C GLU A 131 -9.92 11.17 -1.73
N ASP A 132 -9.46 11.85 -2.79
CA ASP A 132 -8.21 12.58 -2.77
C ASP A 132 -8.38 13.91 -2.04
N TYR A 133 -7.33 14.33 -1.36
CA TYR A 133 -7.26 15.66 -0.78
C TYR A 133 -6.94 16.68 -1.87
N LEU A 134 -7.72 17.73 -1.92
CA LEU A 134 -7.58 18.81 -2.91
C LEU A 134 -6.93 20.05 -2.30
#